data_f08d6c61fcf603e6402d672c64fe6564
#
_entry.id   f08d6c61fcf603e6402d672c64fe6564
#
_cell.length_a   1.000
_cell.length_b   1.000
_cell.length_c   1.000
_cell.angle_alpha   90.00
_cell.angle_beta   90.00
_cell.angle_gamma   90.00
#
_symmetry.space_group_name_H-M   'P 1'
#
loop_
_entity.id
_entity.type
_entity.pdbx_description
1 polymer ?
#
loop_
_entity_poly.entity_id
_entity_poly.type
_entity_poly.pdbx_seq_one_letter_code
_entity_poly.pdbx_strand_id
1 'polypeptide(L)'
;MTEPRLRVAALRYDHPKDRAPKLVARGEGHVAERILALAREHGIPVHEDRELVDVLARLDLEEDIPGEVYQVVAEILAFLYRARLTPK
;
A
#
# COMPACT_ATOMS: atom_id res chain seq x y z
N MET A 1 -23.11 2.53 17.31
CA MET A 1 -21.76 2.95 16.94
C MET A 1 -21.14 1.92 16.01
N THR A 2 -20.68 2.36 14.85
CA THR A 2 -20.12 1.44 13.88
C THR A 2 -18.62 1.30 14.09
N GLU A 3 -18.14 0.08 14.01
CA GLU A 3 -16.71 -0.16 14.06
C GLU A 3 -16.06 0.37 12.78
N PRO A 4 -14.83 0.87 12.87
CA PRO A 4 -14.11 1.28 11.66
C PRO A 4 -13.96 0.07 10.74
N ARG A 5 -14.27 0.26 9.48
CA ARG A 5 -14.06 -0.78 8.50
C ARG A 5 -12.58 -0.90 8.17
N LEU A 6 -12.15 -2.11 7.93
CA LEU A 6 -10.81 -2.35 7.44
C LEU A 6 -10.65 -1.72 6.06
N ARG A 7 -9.56 -0.98 5.86
CA ARG A 7 -9.23 -0.35 4.59
C ARG A 7 -7.85 -0.77 4.16
N VAL A 8 -7.71 -1.02 2.87
CA VAL A 8 -6.43 -1.43 2.28
C VAL A 8 -6.18 -0.62 1.02
N ALA A 9 -4.95 -0.22 0.83
CA ALA A 9 -4.48 0.36 -0.41
C ALA A 9 -3.28 -0.46 -0.87
N ALA A 10 -3.29 -0.89 -2.11
CA ALA A 10 -2.19 -1.64 -2.70
C ALA A 10 -1.42 -0.75 -3.65
N LEU A 11 -0.13 -0.70 -3.48
CA LEU A 11 0.74 0.15 -4.30
C LEU A 11 1.66 -0.71 -5.14
N ARG A 12 1.93 -0.25 -6.35
CA ARG A 12 2.95 -0.84 -7.21
C ARG A 12 4.03 0.20 -7.43
N TYR A 13 5.27 -0.23 -7.27
CA TYR A 13 6.40 0.61 -7.62
C TYR A 13 7.40 -0.22 -8.39
N ASP A 14 7.45 -0.01 -9.68
CA ASP A 14 8.31 -0.74 -10.61
C ASP A 14 9.41 0.19 -11.12
N HIS A 15 10.40 0.40 -10.28
CA HIS A 15 11.55 1.23 -10.62
C HIS A 15 12.44 0.47 -11.62
N PRO A 16 12.96 1.13 -12.66
CA PRO A 16 12.88 2.57 -12.95
C PRO A 16 11.70 2.98 -13.84
N LYS A 17 10.82 2.07 -14.18
CA LYS A 17 9.66 2.34 -15.02
C LYS A 17 8.74 3.39 -14.43
N ASP A 18 8.40 3.23 -13.15
CA ASP A 18 7.49 4.14 -12.48
C ASP A 18 8.27 5.27 -11.84
N ARG A 19 7.80 6.49 -12.03
CA ARG A 19 8.37 7.67 -11.38
C ARG A 19 8.06 7.68 -9.90
N ALA A 20 6.90 7.16 -9.55
CA ALA A 20 6.39 7.12 -8.20
C ALA A 20 5.52 5.89 -8.05
N PRO A 21 5.31 5.43 -6.81
CA PRO A 21 4.35 4.36 -6.60
C PRO A 21 2.96 4.76 -7.10
N LYS A 22 2.24 3.80 -7.61
CA LYS A 22 0.87 4.00 -8.10
C LYS A 22 -0.09 3.16 -7.30
N LEU A 23 -1.28 3.69 -7.06
CA LEU A 23 -2.34 2.94 -6.42
C LEU A 23 -2.94 1.97 -7.44
N VAL A 24 -2.81 0.68 -7.19
CA VAL A 24 -3.30 -0.34 -8.13
C VAL A 24 -4.53 -1.08 -7.62
N ALA A 25 -4.81 -0.99 -6.33
CA ALA A 25 -6.03 -1.57 -5.77
C ALA A 25 -6.34 -0.88 -4.46
N ARG A 26 -7.60 -0.83 -4.13
CA ARG A 26 -8.05 -0.35 -2.84
C ARG A 26 -9.33 -1.07 -2.47
N GLY A 27 -9.59 -1.16 -1.19
CA GLY A 27 -10.77 -1.84 -0.74
C GLY A 27 -11.10 -1.52 0.71
N GLU A 28 -12.31 -1.85 1.07
CA GLU A 28 -12.85 -1.62 2.40
C GLU A 28 -13.67 -2.84 2.78
N GLY A 29 -13.66 -3.21 4.06
CA GLY A 29 -14.44 -4.35 4.52
C GLY A 29 -14.01 -5.66 3.87
N HIS A 30 -14.93 -6.36 3.26
CA HIS A 30 -14.65 -7.66 2.63
C HIS A 30 -13.67 -7.57 1.47
N VAL A 31 -13.71 -6.46 0.72
CA VAL A 31 -12.76 -6.25 -0.37
C VAL A 31 -11.35 -6.10 0.20
N ALA A 32 -11.21 -5.37 1.30
CA ALA A 32 -9.92 -5.21 1.97
C ALA A 32 -9.39 -6.56 2.47
N GLU A 33 -10.26 -7.39 3.05
CA GLU A 33 -9.87 -8.72 3.51
C GLU A 33 -9.36 -9.58 2.36
N ARG A 34 -10.02 -9.49 1.21
CA ARG A 34 -9.60 -10.25 0.04
C ARG A 34 -8.25 -9.79 -0.48
N ILE A 35 -8.03 -8.47 -0.52
CA ILE A 35 -6.74 -7.92 -0.94
C ILE A 35 -5.63 -8.41 -0.02
N LEU A 36 -5.88 -8.38 1.29
CA LEU A 36 -4.89 -8.87 2.27
C LEU A 36 -4.60 -10.36 2.09
N ALA A 37 -5.64 -11.15 1.85
CA ALA A 37 -5.47 -12.58 1.62
C ALA A 37 -4.59 -12.84 0.40
N LEU A 38 -4.83 -12.11 -0.69
CA LEU A 38 -4.02 -12.23 -1.89
C LEU A 38 -2.57 -11.78 -1.65
N ALA A 39 -2.40 -10.72 -0.87
CA ALA A 39 -1.06 -10.25 -0.54
C ALA A 39 -0.27 -11.33 0.22
N ARG A 40 -0.90 -11.95 1.19
CA ARG A 40 -0.25 -13.05 1.95
C ARG A 40 0.08 -14.22 1.04
N GLU A 41 -0.86 -14.59 0.17
CA GLU A 41 -0.68 -15.69 -0.75
C GLU A 41 0.51 -15.49 -1.67
N HIS A 42 0.74 -14.26 -2.10
CA HIS A 42 1.82 -13.91 -3.02
C HIS A 42 3.06 -13.36 -2.33
N GLY A 43 3.10 -13.39 -1.01
CA GLY A 43 4.27 -12.91 -0.28
C GLY A 43 4.52 -11.41 -0.39
N ILE A 44 3.47 -10.64 -0.61
CA ILE A 44 3.58 -9.20 -0.72
C ILE A 44 3.62 -8.59 0.68
N PRO A 45 4.61 -7.73 0.97
CA PRO A 45 4.69 -7.12 2.30
C PRO A 45 3.50 -6.24 2.61
N VAL A 46 3.08 -6.24 3.87
CA VAL A 46 1.96 -5.44 4.35
C VAL A 46 2.46 -4.55 5.48
N HIS A 47 2.07 -3.29 5.42
CA HIS A 47 2.38 -2.30 6.45
C HIS A 47 1.07 -1.68 6.94
N GLU A 48 0.92 -1.56 8.24
CA GLU A 48 -0.29 -0.98 8.82
C GLU A 48 -0.07 0.49 9.16
N ASP A 49 -0.89 1.36 8.60
CA ASP A 49 -0.85 2.79 8.88
C ASP A 49 -2.20 3.38 8.49
N ARG A 50 -3.03 3.58 9.50
CA ARG A 50 -4.40 4.04 9.29
C ARG A 50 -4.46 5.42 8.62
N GLU A 51 -3.62 6.34 9.06
CA GLU A 51 -3.62 7.69 8.49
C GLU A 51 -3.21 7.69 7.03
N LEU A 52 -2.17 6.93 6.72
CA LEU A 52 -1.69 6.83 5.35
C LEU A 52 -2.73 6.19 4.45
N VAL A 53 -3.37 5.12 4.91
CA VAL A 53 -4.41 4.45 4.12
C VAL A 53 -5.57 5.40 3.84
N ASP A 54 -5.96 6.21 4.80
CA ASP A 54 -7.05 7.18 4.60
C ASP A 54 -6.71 8.17 3.50
N VAL A 55 -5.46 8.61 3.42
CA VAL A 55 -5.03 9.51 2.35
C VAL A 55 -5.01 8.78 1.01
N LEU A 56 -4.42 7.59 0.99
CA LEU A 56 -4.30 6.82 -0.26
C LEU A 56 -5.65 6.38 -0.81
N ALA A 57 -6.62 6.14 0.06
CA ALA A 57 -7.95 5.71 -0.36
C ALA A 57 -8.70 6.77 -1.18
N ARG A 58 -8.23 8.00 -1.15
CA ARG A 58 -8.86 9.10 -1.91
C ARG A 58 -8.33 9.21 -3.34
N LEU A 59 -7.27 8.47 -3.66
CA LEU A 59 -6.68 8.51 -4.99
C LEU A 59 -7.46 7.63 -5.96
N ASP A 60 -7.39 7.95 -7.23
CA ASP A 60 -7.91 7.08 -8.27
C ASP A 60 -6.92 5.98 -8.57
N LEU A 61 -7.42 4.86 -9.06
CA LEU A 61 -6.56 3.75 -9.46
C LEU A 61 -5.62 4.18 -10.59
N GLU A 62 -4.41 3.69 -10.56
CA GLU A 62 -3.31 4.02 -11.47
C GLU A 62 -2.80 5.45 -11.32
N GLU A 63 -3.29 6.18 -10.34
CA GLU A 63 -2.82 7.51 -10.05
C GLU A 63 -1.51 7.44 -9.26
N ASP A 64 -0.57 8.33 -9.60
CA ASP A 64 0.65 8.49 -8.82
C ASP A 64 0.31 9.07 -7.45
N ILE A 65 1.01 8.62 -6.41
CA ILE A 65 0.79 9.19 -5.08
C ILE A 65 1.24 10.65 -5.08
N PRO A 66 0.54 11.51 -4.32
CA PRO A 66 0.91 12.92 -4.25
C PRO A 66 2.29 13.13 -3.62
N GLY A 67 2.97 14.20 -4.03
CA GLY A 67 4.27 14.53 -3.47
C GLY A 67 4.24 14.69 -1.96
N GLU A 68 3.12 15.11 -1.41
CA GLU A 68 2.96 15.31 0.03
C GLU A 68 3.17 14.03 0.83
N VAL A 69 2.78 12.88 0.27
CA VAL A 69 2.93 11.60 0.97
C VAL A 69 4.05 10.75 0.37
N TYR A 70 4.71 11.25 -0.67
CA TYR A 70 5.76 10.49 -1.35
C TYR A 70 6.88 10.09 -0.39
N GLN A 71 7.34 11.03 0.43
CA GLN A 71 8.44 10.77 1.36
C GLN A 71 8.11 9.63 2.32
N VAL A 72 6.91 9.68 2.91
CA VAL A 72 6.47 8.66 3.85
C VAL A 72 6.38 7.31 3.18
N VAL A 73 5.77 7.25 2.00
CA VAL A 73 5.61 5.99 1.26
C VAL A 73 6.98 5.46 0.84
N ALA A 74 7.86 6.34 0.37
CA ALA A 74 9.19 5.93 -0.04
C ALA A 74 9.98 5.29 1.12
N GLU A 75 9.87 5.86 2.30
CA GLU A 75 10.53 5.30 3.49
C GLU A 75 9.99 3.93 3.84
N ILE A 76 8.67 3.77 3.78
CA ILE A 76 8.04 2.48 4.05
C ILE A 76 8.47 1.43 3.04
N LEU A 77 8.46 1.78 1.76
CA LEU A 77 8.86 0.86 0.70
C LEU A 77 10.33 0.47 0.83
N ALA A 78 11.19 1.43 1.17
CA ALA A 78 12.61 1.16 1.38
C ALA A 78 12.81 0.20 2.55
N PHE A 79 12.08 0.41 3.64
CA PHE A 79 12.14 -0.47 4.80
C PHE A 79 11.69 -1.89 4.45
N LEU A 80 10.56 -2.02 3.77
CA LEU A 80 10.03 -3.32 3.39
C LEU A 80 10.95 -4.03 2.41
N TYR A 81 11.53 -3.29 1.49
CA TYR A 81 12.46 -3.86 0.51
C TYR A 81 13.70 -4.40 1.21
N ARG A 82 14.27 -3.65 2.14
CA ARG A 82 15.44 -4.09 2.88
C ARG A 82 15.14 -5.31 3.75
N ALA A 83 13.99 -5.30 4.42
CA ALA A 83 13.57 -6.43 5.24
C ALA A 83 13.43 -7.71 4.42
N ARG A 84 12.94 -7.58 3.20
CA ARG A 84 12.75 -8.70 2.29
C ARG A 84 14.08 -9.25 1.78
N LEU A 85 15.07 -8.39 1.58
CA LEU A 85 16.38 -8.80 1.07
C LEU A 85 17.30 -9.33 2.16
N THR A 86 17.05 -9.01 3.43
CA THR A 86 17.90 -9.43 4.53
C THR A 86 17.66 -10.91 4.82
N PRO A 87 18.67 -11.76 4.68
CA PRO A 87 18.50 -13.18 5.02
C PRO A 87 18.36 -13.34 6.51
N LYS A 88 17.58 -14.30 6.90
CA LYS A 88 17.44 -14.64 8.31
C LYS A 88 18.46 -15.67 8.74
#